data_47e6f4968478663d871b8e1f9a3a141a
#
_entry.id   47e6f4968478663d871b8e1f9a3a141a
#
_cell.length_a   1.000
_cell.length_b   1.000
_cell.length_c   1.000
_cell.angle_alpha   90.00
_cell.angle_beta   90.00
_cell.angle_gamma   90.00
#
_symmetry.space_group_name_H-M   'P 1'
#
loop_
_entity.id
_entity.type
_entity.pdbx_description
1 polymer ?
#
loop_
_entity_poly.entity_id
_entity_poly.type
_entity_poly.pdbx_seq_one_letter_code
_entity_poly.pdbx_strand_id
1 'polypeptide(L)'
;MDIHKALFTADSEMLNHKTQLLPQWFVEKYNCVRSDEMYFEILKENVDKASGLKKIMRSLEIDRENVIAIGDQQNDIQMLNLSGLAIAMHNASPLVKEMADIICPDNNSSGVSQVLSDIFF
;
A
#
# COMPACT_ATOMS: atom_id res chain seq x y z
N MET A 1 -23.45 -12.67 0.57
CA MET A 1 -22.77 -11.40 0.93
C MET A 1 -21.29 -11.58 0.66
N ASP A 2 -20.72 -10.76 -0.21
CA ASP A 2 -19.29 -10.82 -0.50
C ASP A 2 -18.54 -9.93 0.49
N ILE A 3 -17.59 -10.51 1.21
CA ILE A 3 -16.70 -9.79 2.12
C ILE A 3 -15.44 -9.42 1.31
N HIS A 4 -15.19 -8.13 1.16
CA HIS A 4 -14.02 -7.63 0.44
C HIS A 4 -12.76 -7.60 1.31
N LYS A 5 -12.94 -7.28 2.61
CA LYS A 5 -11.86 -7.16 3.57
C LYS A 5 -12.36 -7.42 4.99
N ALA A 6 -11.56 -8.09 5.80
CA ALA A 6 -11.70 -8.13 7.26
C ALA A 6 -10.53 -7.38 7.90
N LEU A 7 -10.82 -6.48 8.85
CA LEU A 7 -9.82 -5.73 9.59
C LEU A 7 -9.88 -6.15 11.06
N PHE A 8 -8.73 -6.53 11.59
CA PHE A 8 -8.55 -6.86 13.00
C PHE A 8 -7.67 -5.79 13.65
N THR A 9 -8.10 -5.33 14.81
CA THR A 9 -7.38 -4.34 15.60
C THR A 9 -7.06 -4.91 16.98
N ALA A 10 -5.80 -4.81 17.40
CA ALA A 10 -5.33 -5.13 18.73
C ALA A 10 -3.96 -4.48 18.95
N ASP A 11 -3.43 -4.60 20.16
CA ASP A 11 -2.03 -4.22 20.39
C ASP A 11 -1.06 -5.06 19.53
N SER A 12 0.11 -4.50 19.26
CA SER A 12 1.10 -5.08 18.38
C SER A 12 1.56 -6.47 18.82
N GLU A 13 1.72 -6.69 20.13
CA GLU A 13 2.16 -7.96 20.69
C GLU A 13 1.11 -9.05 20.46
N MET A 14 -0.16 -8.76 20.74
CA MET A 14 -1.26 -9.68 20.50
C MET A 14 -1.38 -10.05 19.02
N LEU A 15 -1.34 -9.06 18.11
CA LEU A 15 -1.40 -9.31 16.68
C LEU A 15 -0.22 -10.17 16.22
N ASN A 16 1.00 -9.88 16.66
CA ASN A 16 2.19 -10.66 16.32
C ASN A 16 2.04 -12.12 16.76
N HIS A 17 1.55 -12.35 17.99
CA HIS A 17 1.33 -13.70 18.49
C HIS A 17 0.22 -14.42 17.72
N LYS A 18 -0.92 -13.78 17.50
CA LYS A 18 -2.08 -14.42 16.86
C LYS A 18 -1.90 -14.68 15.37
N THR A 19 -1.21 -13.79 14.65
CA THR A 19 -0.96 -13.99 13.21
C THR A 19 0.00 -15.13 12.94
N GLN A 20 0.95 -15.42 13.84
CA GLN A 20 1.84 -16.59 13.73
C GLN A 20 1.10 -17.93 13.90
N LEU A 21 -0.08 -17.92 14.51
CA LEU A 21 -0.90 -19.11 14.69
C LEU A 21 -1.83 -19.40 13.49
N LEU A 22 -1.84 -18.53 12.48
CA LEU A 22 -2.64 -18.75 11.28
C LEU A 22 -2.14 -19.99 10.53
N PRO A 23 -3.04 -20.90 10.14
CA PRO A 23 -2.65 -22.08 9.38
C PRO A 23 -2.03 -21.68 8.04
N GLN A 24 -1.01 -22.41 7.58
CA GLN A 24 -0.34 -22.14 6.31
C GLN A 24 -1.31 -22.04 5.14
N TRP A 25 -2.26 -22.97 5.03
CA TRP A 25 -3.28 -22.95 3.97
C TRP A 25 -4.10 -21.65 3.92
N PHE A 26 -4.28 -21.02 5.10
CA PHE A 26 -5.03 -19.76 5.20
C PHE A 26 -4.22 -18.60 4.63
N VAL A 27 -2.93 -18.52 5.00
CA VAL A 27 -2.01 -17.46 4.52
C VAL A 27 -1.72 -17.61 3.02
N GLU A 28 -1.74 -18.85 2.50
CA GLU A 28 -1.62 -19.13 1.06
C GLU A 28 -2.87 -18.75 0.26
N LYS A 29 -4.04 -18.87 0.88
CA LYS A 29 -5.33 -18.62 0.22
C LYS A 29 -5.76 -17.16 0.24
N TYR A 30 -5.40 -16.42 1.26
CA TYR A 30 -5.83 -15.04 1.46
C TYR A 30 -4.64 -14.10 1.49
N ASN A 31 -4.83 -12.88 0.98
CA ASN A 31 -3.83 -11.85 1.13
C ASN A 31 -3.90 -11.26 2.55
N CYS A 32 -2.91 -11.62 3.38
CA CYS A 32 -2.81 -11.21 4.78
C CYS A 32 -1.79 -10.08 4.90
N VAL A 33 -2.21 -8.91 5.34
CA VAL A 33 -1.39 -7.70 5.36
C VAL A 33 -1.36 -7.09 6.75
N ARG A 34 -0.15 -6.78 7.24
CA ARG A 34 0.05 -5.91 8.39
C ARG A 34 0.12 -4.47 7.87
N SER A 35 -1.00 -3.75 7.92
CA SER A 35 -1.08 -2.40 7.37
C SER A 35 -0.63 -1.31 8.34
N ASP A 36 -0.56 -1.64 9.64
CA ASP A 36 -0.08 -0.78 10.72
C ASP A 36 0.31 -1.65 11.93
N GLU A 37 0.95 -1.08 12.95
CA GLU A 37 1.29 -1.80 14.18
C GLU A 37 0.09 -2.40 14.90
N MET A 38 -1.08 -1.76 14.79
CA MET A 38 -2.33 -2.16 15.45
C MET A 38 -3.35 -2.76 14.48
N TYR A 39 -3.02 -2.91 13.18
CA TYR A 39 -3.94 -3.38 12.15
C TYR A 39 -3.44 -4.60 11.41
N PHE A 40 -4.28 -5.63 11.34
CA PHE A 40 -4.08 -6.79 10.50
C PHE A 40 -5.29 -6.98 9.58
N GLU A 41 -5.03 -7.01 8.30
CA GLU A 41 -6.04 -7.10 7.24
C GLU A 41 -5.99 -8.45 6.55
N ILE A 42 -7.17 -9.00 6.27
CA ILE A 42 -7.34 -10.17 5.43
C ILE A 42 -8.17 -9.76 4.23
N LEU A 43 -7.58 -9.88 3.05
CA LEU A 43 -8.23 -9.59 1.78
C LEU A 43 -8.43 -10.88 0.99
N LYS A 44 -9.31 -10.84 0.00
CA LYS A 44 -9.48 -11.93 -0.94
C LYS A 44 -8.18 -12.19 -1.70
N GLU A 45 -7.96 -13.41 -2.14
CA GLU A 45 -6.85 -13.79 -3.01
C GLU A 45 -6.70 -12.81 -4.19
N ASN A 46 -5.47 -12.41 -4.49
CA ASN A 46 -5.13 -11.48 -5.57
C ASN A 46 -5.80 -10.09 -5.46
N VAL A 47 -6.19 -9.68 -4.25
CA VAL A 47 -6.70 -8.33 -3.96
C VAL A 47 -5.67 -7.58 -3.15
N ASP A 48 -5.03 -6.60 -3.79
CA ASP A 48 -4.07 -5.66 -3.20
C ASP A 48 -4.15 -4.31 -3.93
N LYS A 49 -3.37 -3.33 -3.47
CA LYS A 49 -3.33 -1.99 -4.09
C LYS A 49 -2.85 -2.03 -5.54
N ALA A 50 -1.91 -2.92 -5.85
CA ALA A 50 -1.37 -3.07 -7.19
C ALA A 50 -2.38 -3.68 -8.16
N SER A 51 -3.09 -4.71 -7.75
CA SER A 51 -4.14 -5.33 -8.56
C SER A 51 -5.31 -4.38 -8.82
N GLY A 52 -5.65 -3.55 -7.82
CA GLY A 52 -6.63 -2.46 -7.97
C GLY A 52 -6.18 -1.43 -8.99
N LEU A 53 -4.95 -0.93 -8.87
CA LEU A 53 -4.37 0.03 -9.81
C LEU A 53 -4.33 -0.53 -11.25
N LYS A 54 -3.88 -1.78 -11.44
CA LYS A 54 -3.89 -2.44 -12.76
C LYS A 54 -5.28 -2.46 -13.41
N LYS A 55 -6.33 -2.72 -12.63
CA LYS A 55 -7.70 -2.70 -13.13
C LYS A 55 -8.14 -1.31 -13.57
N ILE A 56 -7.82 -0.28 -12.77
CA ILE A 56 -8.10 1.12 -13.09
C ILE A 56 -7.38 1.53 -14.38
N MET A 57 -6.07 1.28 -14.47
CA MET A 57 -5.27 1.59 -15.66
C MET A 57 -5.85 0.95 -16.92
N ARG A 58 -6.22 -0.33 -16.87
CA ARG A 58 -6.86 -1.03 -17.99
C ARG A 58 -8.20 -0.45 -18.35
N SER A 59 -9.04 -0.14 -17.35
CA SER A 59 -10.39 0.40 -17.57
C SER A 59 -10.39 1.80 -18.19
N LEU A 60 -9.37 2.59 -17.88
CA LEU A 60 -9.22 3.97 -18.35
C LEU A 60 -8.23 4.09 -19.52
N GLU A 61 -7.65 2.97 -19.97
CA GLU A 61 -6.61 2.93 -21.02
C GLU A 61 -5.42 3.85 -20.71
N ILE A 62 -4.99 3.87 -19.43
CA ILE A 62 -3.87 4.68 -18.96
C ILE A 62 -2.60 3.83 -18.97
N ASP A 63 -1.57 4.32 -19.65
CA ASP A 63 -0.24 3.74 -19.64
C ASP A 63 0.50 4.08 -18.34
N ARG A 64 1.47 3.22 -17.98
CA ARG A 64 2.28 3.33 -16.77
C ARG A 64 2.90 4.72 -16.59
N GLU A 65 3.44 5.28 -17.67
CA GLU A 65 4.12 6.57 -17.70
C GLU A 65 3.24 7.74 -17.27
N ASN A 66 1.93 7.57 -17.32
CA ASN A 66 0.93 8.56 -16.93
C ASN A 66 0.37 8.32 -15.53
N VAL A 67 1.00 7.45 -14.73
CA VAL A 67 0.58 7.11 -13.37
C VAL A 67 1.60 7.63 -12.36
N ILE A 68 1.11 8.39 -11.40
CA ILE A 68 1.86 8.77 -10.19
C ILE A 68 1.29 7.96 -9.02
N ALA A 69 2.14 7.28 -8.28
CA ALA A 69 1.76 6.61 -7.04
C ALA A 69 2.48 7.21 -5.84
N ILE A 70 1.74 7.39 -4.75
CA ILE A 70 2.27 7.92 -3.48
C ILE A 70 1.99 6.89 -2.40
N GLY A 71 2.99 6.57 -1.58
CA GLY A 71 2.87 5.56 -0.53
C GLY A 71 3.84 5.77 0.62
N ASP A 72 3.63 5.02 1.72
CA ASP A 72 4.44 5.13 2.94
C ASP A 72 4.76 3.79 3.58
N GLN A 73 4.00 2.72 3.29
CA GLN A 73 4.17 1.41 3.91
C GLN A 73 4.52 0.31 2.90
N GLN A 74 5.01 -0.82 3.39
CA GLN A 74 5.45 -1.95 2.55
C GLN A 74 4.34 -2.49 1.63
N ASN A 75 3.08 -2.39 2.04
CA ASN A 75 1.93 -2.80 1.22
C ASN A 75 1.69 -1.88 0.01
N ASP A 76 2.38 -0.73 -0.08
CA ASP A 76 2.35 0.18 -1.23
C ASP A 76 3.40 -0.15 -2.30
N ILE A 77 4.43 -0.92 -1.96
CA ILE A 77 5.59 -1.19 -2.83
C ILE A 77 5.17 -1.69 -4.22
N GLN A 78 4.26 -2.66 -4.27
CA GLN A 78 3.82 -3.20 -5.55
C GLN A 78 3.05 -2.18 -6.39
N MET A 79 2.29 -1.30 -5.76
CA MET A 79 1.58 -0.20 -6.42
C MET A 79 2.57 0.86 -6.92
N LEU A 80 3.55 1.23 -6.11
CA LEU A 80 4.62 2.17 -6.49
C LEU A 80 5.42 1.64 -7.68
N ASN A 81 5.77 0.36 -7.69
CA ASN A 81 6.47 -0.30 -8.80
C ASN A 81 5.69 -0.30 -10.13
N LEU A 82 4.38 -0.14 -10.09
CA LEU A 82 3.53 -0.08 -11.28
C LEU A 82 3.40 1.33 -11.87
N SER A 83 3.79 2.36 -11.14
CA SER A 83 3.69 3.74 -11.58
C SER A 83 4.88 4.18 -12.45
N GLY A 84 4.69 5.20 -13.26
CA GLY A 84 5.76 5.89 -13.96
C GLY A 84 6.56 6.81 -13.05
N LEU A 85 5.91 7.33 -11.99
CA LEU A 85 6.57 8.12 -10.94
C LEU A 85 6.12 7.58 -9.58
N ALA A 86 7.08 7.06 -8.82
CA ALA A 86 6.88 6.55 -7.46
C ALA A 86 7.32 7.60 -6.43
N ILE A 87 6.44 7.97 -5.52
CA ILE A 87 6.69 8.98 -4.50
C ILE A 87 6.53 8.36 -3.11
N ALA A 88 7.56 8.47 -2.27
CA ALA A 88 7.49 8.09 -0.86
C ALA A 88 7.18 9.30 0.02
N MET A 89 6.34 9.11 1.03
CA MET A 89 6.17 10.10 2.10
C MET A 89 7.44 10.18 2.95
N HIS A 90 7.75 11.35 3.54
CA HIS A 90 8.91 11.47 4.43
C HIS A 90 8.84 10.55 5.65
N ASN A 91 7.66 10.28 6.15
CA ASN A 91 7.42 9.29 7.22
C ASN A 91 7.36 7.83 6.75
N ALA A 92 7.62 7.56 5.46
CA ALA A 92 7.59 6.21 4.92
C ALA A 92 8.68 5.30 5.51
N SER A 93 8.44 3.99 5.44
CA SER A 93 9.43 2.99 5.83
C SER A 93 10.71 3.10 4.98
N PRO A 94 11.89 2.73 5.52
CA PRO A 94 13.15 2.83 4.77
C PRO A 94 13.10 2.15 3.41
N LEU A 95 12.50 0.96 3.33
CA LEU A 95 12.37 0.20 2.09
C LEU A 95 11.54 0.93 1.02
N VAL A 96 10.47 1.61 1.41
CA VAL A 96 9.65 2.41 0.50
C VAL A 96 10.41 3.62 -0.01
N LYS A 97 11.17 4.29 0.85
CA LYS A 97 12.02 5.43 0.46
C LYS A 97 13.12 5.04 -0.53
N GLU A 98 13.73 3.88 -0.32
CA GLU A 98 14.83 3.39 -1.17
C GLU A 98 14.37 3.14 -2.61
N MET A 99 13.14 2.71 -2.80
CA MET A 99 12.60 2.39 -4.12
C MET A 99 11.86 3.54 -4.82
N ALA A 100 11.59 4.63 -4.12
CA ALA A 100 10.86 5.76 -4.68
C ALA A 100 11.78 6.68 -5.49
N ASP A 101 11.22 7.29 -6.54
CA ASP A 101 11.92 8.28 -7.35
C ASP A 101 12.03 9.63 -6.62
N ILE A 102 11.02 9.97 -5.80
CA ILE A 102 10.94 11.23 -5.05
C ILE A 102 10.50 10.94 -3.61
N ILE A 103 11.03 11.72 -2.67
CA ILE A 103 10.54 11.76 -1.29
C ILE A 103 9.86 13.11 -1.06
N CYS A 104 8.55 13.11 -0.81
CA CYS A 104 7.80 14.33 -0.47
C CYS A 104 7.77 14.56 1.05
N PRO A 105 7.38 15.75 1.53
CA PRO A 105 7.19 16.00 2.95
C PRO A 105 6.22 15.00 3.61
N ASP A 106 6.19 14.95 4.94
CA ASP A 106 5.35 14.02 5.67
C ASP A 106 3.87 14.42 5.66
N ASN A 107 3.04 13.54 6.23
CA ASN A 107 1.59 13.76 6.34
C ASN A 107 1.23 14.96 7.23
N ASN A 108 2.08 15.34 8.21
CA ASN A 108 1.85 16.50 9.06
C ASN A 108 2.19 17.82 8.36
N SER A 109 2.95 17.74 7.28
CA SER A 109 3.42 18.89 6.48
C SER A 109 2.71 18.99 5.12
N SER A 110 1.52 18.39 4.98
CA SER A 110 0.73 18.40 3.72
C SER A 110 1.53 17.87 2.51
N GLY A 111 2.36 16.85 2.70
CA GLY A 111 3.32 16.37 1.69
C GLY A 111 2.69 15.98 0.36
N VAL A 112 1.52 15.32 0.36
CA VAL A 112 0.79 14.99 -0.88
C VAL A 112 0.39 16.23 -1.64
N SER A 113 -0.15 17.24 -0.97
CA SER A 113 -0.57 18.50 -1.59
C SER A 113 0.62 19.26 -2.19
N GLN A 114 1.75 19.33 -1.46
CA GLN A 114 2.95 20.00 -1.93
C GLN A 114 3.52 19.32 -3.17
N VAL A 115 3.74 18.02 -3.14
CA VAL A 115 4.34 17.30 -4.28
C VAL A 115 3.45 17.35 -5.52
N LEU A 116 2.12 17.29 -5.37
CA LEU A 116 1.21 17.47 -6.51
C LEU A 116 1.24 18.89 -7.05
N SER A 117 1.35 19.89 -6.17
CA SER A 117 1.53 21.29 -6.60
C SER A 117 2.82 21.49 -7.39
N ASP A 118 3.92 20.91 -6.94
CA ASP A 118 5.23 21.02 -7.60
C ASP A 118 5.28 20.32 -8.96
N ILE A 119 4.46 19.26 -9.15
CA ILE A 119 4.41 18.52 -10.41
C ILE A 119 3.49 19.18 -11.45
N PHE A 120 2.38 19.76 -11.02
CA PHE A 120 1.31 20.20 -11.93
C PHE A 120 1.17 21.71 -12.08
N PHE A 121 1.79 22.50 -11.20
CA PHE A 121 1.64 23.97 -11.18
C PHE A 121 2.97 24.70 -11.04
#